data_1a7c39265de56bd1967eb3fc0b4b5d9c
#
_entry.id   1a7c39265de56bd1967eb3fc0b4b5d9c
#
_cell.length_a   1.000
_cell.length_b   1.000
_cell.length_c   1.000
_cell.angle_alpha   90.00
_cell.angle_beta   90.00
_cell.angle_gamma   90.00
#
_symmetry.space_group_name_H-M   'P 1'
#
loop_
_entity.id
_entity.type
_entity.pdbx_description
1 polymer ?
#
loop_
_entity_poly.entity_id
_entity_poly.type
_entity_poly.pdbx_seq_one_letter_code
_entity_poly.pdbx_strand_id
1 'polypeptide(L)'
;MRTFILSLGLSLFLVATPVLAASQEPGTDEQKTLYALGLAISQSLGTFSLSEAELDMVKVGMTDGVLKHTPKVDLQTYGPKIQALQQARTALVAENEKKAGTAYLTKAAAEKGATKTESGVIITTMKAGSGATPKA
;
A
#
# COMPACT_ATOMS: atom_id res chain seq x y z
N MET A 1 -15.89 -28.53 -70.26
CA MET A 1 -16.57 -28.38 -68.97
C MET A 1 -15.49 -28.08 -67.95
N ARG A 2 -15.42 -26.82 -67.48
CA ARG A 2 -14.40 -26.36 -66.52
C ARG A 2 -15.11 -26.07 -65.18
N THR A 3 -14.93 -26.95 -64.22
CA THR A 3 -15.49 -26.80 -62.87
C THR A 3 -14.54 -25.96 -62.03
N PHE A 4 -15.00 -24.74 -61.69
CA PHE A 4 -14.36 -23.85 -60.70
C PHE A 4 -14.75 -24.32 -59.29
N ILE A 5 -13.78 -24.74 -58.49
CA ILE A 5 -13.97 -25.02 -57.06
C ILE A 5 -13.56 -23.74 -56.31
N LEU A 6 -14.57 -23.01 -55.77
CA LEU A 6 -14.41 -21.88 -54.87
C LEU A 6 -14.07 -22.43 -53.46
N SER A 7 -12.84 -22.32 -53.01
CA SER A 7 -12.45 -22.62 -51.65
C SER A 7 -12.71 -21.37 -50.77
N LEU A 8 -13.78 -21.45 -49.97
CA LEU A 8 -14.13 -20.47 -48.95
C LEU A 8 -13.22 -20.65 -47.72
N GLY A 9 -12.16 -19.86 -47.63
CA GLY A 9 -11.27 -19.81 -46.46
C GLY A 9 -11.95 -19.16 -45.27
N LEU A 10 -12.38 -19.93 -44.31
CA LEU A 10 -12.89 -19.43 -42.99
C LEU A 10 -11.72 -18.99 -42.12
N SER A 11 -11.38 -17.71 -42.17
CA SER A 11 -10.39 -17.11 -41.29
C SER A 11 -10.99 -16.93 -39.88
N LEU A 12 -10.62 -17.83 -38.97
CA LEU A 12 -10.96 -17.73 -37.54
C LEU A 12 -10.12 -16.62 -36.91
N PHE A 13 -10.68 -15.42 -36.80
CA PHE A 13 -10.09 -14.32 -36.02
C PHE A 13 -10.21 -14.66 -34.53
N LEU A 14 -9.12 -15.08 -33.93
CA LEU A 14 -9.00 -15.23 -32.47
C LEU A 14 -8.90 -13.82 -31.88
N VAL A 15 -10.04 -13.25 -31.44
CA VAL A 15 -10.07 -12.00 -30.68
C VAL A 15 -9.55 -12.32 -29.29
N ALA A 16 -8.28 -12.04 -29.03
CA ALA A 16 -7.72 -12.04 -27.69
C ALA A 16 -8.32 -10.85 -26.92
N THR A 17 -9.38 -11.10 -26.15
CA THR A 17 -9.90 -10.12 -25.19
C THR A 17 -8.84 -9.92 -24.11
N PRO A 18 -8.40 -8.68 -23.81
CA PRO A 18 -7.60 -8.44 -22.63
C PRO A 18 -8.44 -8.81 -21.42
N VAL A 19 -8.04 -9.84 -20.69
CA VAL A 19 -8.55 -10.12 -19.35
C VAL A 19 -8.07 -8.98 -18.47
N LEU A 20 -8.91 -7.93 -18.34
CA LEU A 20 -8.76 -7.01 -17.22
C LEU A 20 -8.85 -7.90 -15.97
N ALA A 21 -7.77 -7.91 -15.18
CA ALA A 21 -7.80 -8.46 -13.84
C ALA A 21 -8.73 -7.57 -12.99
N ALA A 22 -10.04 -7.77 -13.16
CA ALA A 22 -11.02 -7.26 -12.23
C ALA A 22 -10.65 -7.84 -10.87
N SER A 23 -10.57 -7.01 -9.83
CA SER A 23 -10.43 -7.43 -8.46
C SER A 23 -11.54 -8.44 -8.16
N GLN A 24 -11.22 -9.74 -8.21
CA GLN A 24 -12.18 -10.80 -7.90
C GLN A 24 -12.49 -10.71 -6.41
N GLU A 25 -13.71 -10.30 -6.10
CA GLU A 25 -14.20 -10.41 -4.72
C GLU A 25 -14.26 -11.91 -4.35
N PRO A 26 -13.71 -12.27 -3.17
CA PRO A 26 -13.69 -13.67 -2.74
C PRO A 26 -15.12 -14.16 -2.45
N GLY A 27 -15.63 -15.07 -3.29
CA GLY A 27 -17.01 -15.58 -3.19
C GLY A 27 -17.13 -16.76 -2.24
N THR A 28 -16.20 -17.73 -2.30
CA THR A 28 -16.22 -18.94 -1.45
C THR A 28 -15.47 -18.73 -0.14
N ASP A 29 -15.73 -19.58 0.84
CA ASP A 29 -15.02 -19.56 2.13
C ASP A 29 -13.52 -19.82 1.98
N GLU A 30 -13.15 -20.74 1.09
CA GLU A 30 -11.75 -21.00 0.75
C GLU A 30 -11.08 -19.76 0.13
N GLN A 31 -11.74 -19.07 -0.80
CA GLN A 31 -11.23 -17.84 -1.40
C GLN A 31 -11.05 -16.72 -0.36
N LYS A 32 -11.99 -16.60 0.59
CA LYS A 32 -11.88 -15.65 1.71
C LYS A 32 -10.71 -15.99 2.61
N THR A 33 -10.47 -17.27 2.88
CA THR A 33 -9.33 -17.73 3.67
C THR A 33 -8.01 -17.41 2.97
N LEU A 34 -7.90 -17.65 1.66
CA LEU A 34 -6.73 -17.32 0.87
C LEU A 34 -6.50 -15.80 0.80
N TYR A 35 -7.57 -15.02 0.67
CA TYR A 35 -7.49 -13.57 0.73
C TYR A 35 -6.99 -13.09 2.11
N ALA A 36 -7.51 -13.67 3.19
CA ALA A 36 -7.05 -13.39 4.55
C ALA A 36 -5.57 -13.75 4.77
N LEU A 37 -5.08 -14.84 4.18
CA LEU A 37 -3.66 -15.17 4.16
C LEU A 37 -2.83 -14.07 3.48
N GLY A 38 -3.30 -13.55 2.34
CA GLY A 38 -2.69 -12.41 1.68
C GLY A 38 -2.62 -11.16 2.57
N LEU A 39 -3.71 -10.87 3.30
CA LEU A 39 -3.74 -9.76 4.28
C LEU A 39 -2.73 -9.99 5.41
N ALA A 40 -2.61 -11.20 5.93
CA ALA A 40 -1.63 -11.53 6.98
C ALA A 40 -0.18 -11.29 6.50
N ILE A 41 0.14 -11.71 5.28
CA ILE A 41 1.46 -11.45 4.67
C ILE A 41 1.69 -9.95 4.47
N SER A 42 0.66 -9.21 4.05
CA SER A 42 0.78 -7.76 3.78
C SER A 42 1.17 -6.94 5.01
N GLN A 43 0.85 -7.41 6.23
CA GLN A 43 1.27 -6.75 7.47
C GLN A 43 2.81 -6.63 7.57
N SER A 44 3.55 -7.64 7.10
CA SER A 44 5.02 -7.60 7.07
C SER A 44 5.56 -6.60 6.06
N LEU A 45 4.76 -6.24 5.04
CA LEU A 45 5.16 -5.32 3.98
C LEU A 45 4.87 -3.84 4.35
N GLY A 46 4.09 -3.59 5.39
CA GLY A 46 3.68 -2.23 5.79
C GLY A 46 4.84 -1.28 6.06
N THR A 47 5.95 -1.79 6.62
CA THR A 47 7.14 -1.00 6.93
C THR A 47 7.92 -0.53 5.69
N PHE A 48 7.62 -1.08 4.52
CA PHE A 48 8.27 -0.70 3.26
C PHE A 48 7.58 0.48 2.55
N SER A 49 6.36 0.84 2.94
CA SER A 49 5.58 1.93 2.30
C SER A 49 5.58 1.82 0.78
N LEU A 50 5.21 0.62 0.28
CA LEU A 50 5.28 0.29 -1.13
C LEU A 50 4.23 1.08 -1.93
N SER A 51 4.63 1.60 -3.08
CA SER A 51 3.72 2.04 -4.13
C SER A 51 3.07 0.85 -4.83
N GLU A 52 2.03 1.09 -5.61
CA GLU A 52 1.34 0.05 -6.39
C GLU A 52 2.29 -0.71 -7.33
N ALA A 53 3.13 0.02 -8.07
CA ALA A 53 4.11 -0.58 -8.97
C ALA A 53 5.18 -1.42 -8.23
N GLU A 54 5.60 -0.98 -7.04
CA GLU A 54 6.53 -1.74 -6.20
C GLU A 54 5.87 -3.00 -5.63
N LEU A 55 4.60 -2.89 -5.23
CA LEU A 55 3.82 -4.05 -4.77
C LEU A 55 3.66 -5.07 -5.89
N ASP A 56 3.45 -4.65 -7.13
CA ASP A 56 3.37 -5.56 -8.28
C ASP A 56 4.68 -6.34 -8.47
N MET A 57 5.83 -5.70 -8.29
CA MET A 57 7.12 -6.40 -8.32
C MET A 57 7.26 -7.42 -7.18
N VAL A 58 6.78 -7.10 -5.98
CA VAL A 58 6.73 -8.04 -4.85
C VAL A 58 5.84 -9.24 -5.18
N LYS A 59 4.66 -9.01 -5.77
CA LYS A 59 3.74 -10.08 -6.21
C LYS A 59 4.41 -11.02 -7.22
N VAL A 60 5.20 -10.49 -8.18
CA VAL A 60 5.99 -11.30 -9.13
C VAL A 60 6.98 -12.19 -8.38
N GLY A 61 7.74 -11.64 -7.43
CA GLY A 61 8.69 -12.41 -6.63
C GLY A 61 8.01 -13.49 -5.78
N MET A 62 6.85 -13.18 -5.17
CA MET A 62 6.05 -14.15 -4.42
C MET A 62 5.55 -15.28 -5.33
N THR A 63 5.06 -14.94 -6.51
CA THR A 63 4.59 -15.91 -7.51
C THR A 63 5.72 -16.86 -7.91
N ASP A 64 6.89 -16.33 -8.25
CA ASP A 64 8.04 -17.14 -8.62
C ASP A 64 8.47 -18.06 -7.47
N GLY A 65 8.49 -17.54 -6.23
CA GLY A 65 8.88 -18.35 -5.06
C GLY A 65 7.87 -19.44 -4.71
N VAL A 66 6.58 -19.13 -4.67
CA VAL A 66 5.51 -20.10 -4.32
C VAL A 66 5.36 -21.17 -5.38
N LEU A 67 5.42 -20.79 -6.66
CA LEU A 67 5.29 -21.74 -7.78
C LEU A 67 6.62 -22.40 -8.18
N LYS A 68 7.71 -22.14 -7.45
CA LYS A 68 9.04 -22.72 -7.69
C LYS A 68 9.59 -22.42 -9.10
N HIS A 69 9.27 -21.23 -9.63
CA HIS A 69 9.91 -20.76 -10.86
C HIS A 69 11.39 -20.42 -10.60
N THR A 70 12.18 -20.36 -11.65
CA THR A 70 13.57 -19.93 -11.54
C THR A 70 13.62 -18.46 -11.04
N PRO A 71 14.28 -18.20 -9.90
CA PRO A 71 14.42 -16.84 -9.39
C PRO A 71 15.15 -15.92 -10.40
N LYS A 72 14.67 -14.70 -10.55
CA LYS A 72 15.28 -13.70 -11.45
C LYS A 72 16.47 -12.97 -10.80
N VAL A 73 16.61 -13.10 -9.48
CA VAL A 73 17.68 -12.50 -8.69
C VAL A 73 18.17 -13.48 -7.62
N ASP A 74 19.41 -13.32 -7.20
CA ASP A 74 19.98 -14.10 -6.11
C ASP A 74 19.60 -13.48 -4.74
N LEU A 75 18.93 -14.26 -3.91
CA LEU A 75 18.46 -13.81 -2.60
C LEU A 75 19.62 -13.55 -1.62
N GLN A 76 20.77 -14.21 -1.76
CA GLN A 76 21.92 -13.94 -0.90
C GLN A 76 22.50 -12.55 -1.17
N THR A 77 22.55 -12.15 -2.44
CA THR A 77 22.99 -10.81 -2.86
C THR A 77 22.00 -9.72 -2.46
N TYR A 78 20.70 -9.97 -2.57
CA TYR A 78 19.67 -8.95 -2.37
C TYR A 78 19.08 -8.95 -0.96
N GLY A 79 19.24 -10.00 -0.15
CA GLY A 79 18.75 -10.06 1.22
C GLY A 79 19.19 -8.88 2.09
N PRO A 80 20.49 -8.52 2.16
CA PRO A 80 20.94 -7.34 2.90
C PRO A 80 20.35 -6.02 2.38
N LYS A 81 20.06 -5.93 1.07
CA LYS A 81 19.46 -4.75 0.45
C LYS A 81 18.00 -4.57 0.85
N ILE A 82 17.28 -5.65 1.16
CA ILE A 82 15.91 -5.58 1.68
C ILE A 82 15.90 -4.85 3.03
N GLN A 83 16.82 -5.18 3.93
CA GLN A 83 16.94 -4.50 5.23
C GLN A 83 17.31 -3.03 5.07
N ALA A 84 18.26 -2.72 4.19
CA ALA A 84 18.63 -1.33 3.91
C ALA A 84 17.46 -0.52 3.34
N LEU A 85 16.67 -1.12 2.43
CA LEU A 85 15.45 -0.50 1.89
C LEU A 85 14.44 -0.22 2.99
N GLN A 86 14.17 -1.18 3.87
CA GLN A 86 13.25 -1.02 4.98
C GLN A 86 13.67 0.14 5.89
N GLN A 87 14.94 0.20 6.29
CA GLN A 87 15.47 1.28 7.13
C GLN A 87 15.32 2.65 6.47
N ALA A 88 15.67 2.76 5.18
CA ALA A 88 15.53 4.00 4.43
C ALA A 88 14.06 4.46 4.34
N ARG A 89 13.12 3.55 4.11
CA ARG A 89 11.67 3.86 4.03
C ARG A 89 11.12 4.28 5.38
N THR A 90 11.48 3.59 6.45
CA THR A 90 11.07 3.95 7.82
C THR A 90 11.58 5.34 8.20
N ALA A 91 12.84 5.67 7.88
CA ALA A 91 13.41 6.99 8.15
C ALA A 91 12.68 8.09 7.36
N LEU A 92 12.37 7.85 6.08
CA LEU A 92 11.64 8.81 5.25
C LEU A 92 10.22 9.07 5.77
N VAL A 93 9.50 8.01 6.19
CA VAL A 93 8.16 8.13 6.77
C VAL A 93 8.23 8.96 8.05
N ALA A 94 9.16 8.65 8.96
CA ALA A 94 9.33 9.38 10.22
C ALA A 94 9.66 10.87 9.98
N GLU A 95 10.48 11.19 8.98
CA GLU A 95 10.78 12.58 8.61
C GLU A 95 9.54 13.31 8.09
N ASN A 96 8.76 12.65 7.21
CA ASN A 96 7.54 13.23 6.66
C ASN A 96 6.47 13.44 7.75
N GLU A 97 6.28 12.49 8.65
CA GLU A 97 5.37 12.63 9.79
C GLU A 97 5.80 13.76 10.73
N LYS A 98 7.09 13.89 11.01
CA LYS A 98 7.62 15.01 11.81
C LYS A 98 7.36 16.35 11.14
N LYS A 99 7.58 16.47 9.84
CA LYS A 99 7.26 17.70 9.08
C LYS A 99 5.76 18.01 9.13
N ALA A 100 4.91 17.03 8.88
CA ALA A 100 3.45 17.17 8.92
C ALA A 100 2.97 17.55 10.34
N GLY A 101 3.49 16.90 11.38
CA GLY A 101 3.19 17.20 12.77
C GLY A 101 3.61 18.61 13.15
N THR A 102 4.81 19.05 12.75
CA THR A 102 5.27 20.43 13.00
C THR A 102 4.37 21.45 12.30
N ALA A 103 4.00 21.22 11.05
CA ALA A 103 3.09 22.10 10.31
C ALA A 103 1.71 22.17 10.98
N TYR A 104 1.17 21.03 11.43
CA TYR A 104 -0.09 20.96 12.16
C TYR A 104 -0.02 21.74 13.48
N LEU A 105 1.01 21.54 14.29
CA LEU A 105 1.19 22.24 15.55
C LEU A 105 1.35 23.76 15.35
N THR A 106 2.04 24.17 14.30
CA THR A 106 2.17 25.60 13.96
C THR A 106 0.81 26.21 13.62
N LYS A 107 0.01 25.50 12.82
CA LYS A 107 -1.34 25.93 12.46
C LYS A 107 -2.26 25.98 13.70
N ALA A 108 -2.25 24.93 14.51
CA ALA A 108 -3.06 24.85 15.72
C ALA A 108 -2.70 25.95 16.73
N ALA A 109 -1.42 26.30 16.88
CA ALA A 109 -0.98 27.37 17.76
C ALA A 109 -1.40 28.76 17.28
N ALA A 110 -1.68 28.93 15.99
CA ALA A 110 -2.16 30.19 15.40
C ALA A 110 -3.70 30.34 15.45
N GLU A 111 -4.43 29.31 15.87
CA GLU A 111 -5.89 29.40 15.99
C GLU A 111 -6.32 30.34 17.09
N LYS A 112 -7.46 31.04 16.87
CA LYS A 112 -8.00 31.97 17.84
C LYS A 112 -8.34 31.26 19.17
N GLY A 113 -7.74 31.75 20.27
CA GLY A 113 -7.94 31.17 21.60
C GLY A 113 -7.02 29.97 21.91
N ALA A 114 -6.07 29.66 21.05
CA ALA A 114 -5.04 28.68 21.33
C ALA A 114 -3.96 29.29 22.21
N THR A 115 -3.47 28.52 23.20
CA THR A 115 -2.32 28.84 24.06
C THR A 115 -1.33 27.71 24.01
N LYS A 116 -0.07 28.01 23.66
CA LYS A 116 1.01 27.01 23.67
C LYS A 116 1.75 27.08 24.99
N THR A 117 1.86 25.96 25.71
CA THR A 117 2.62 25.82 26.94
C THR A 117 4.12 25.72 26.67
N GLU A 118 4.96 25.89 27.70
CA GLU A 118 6.41 25.68 27.64
C GLU A 118 6.78 24.25 27.23
N SER A 119 5.96 23.26 27.64
CA SER A 119 6.12 21.86 27.25
C SER A 119 5.72 21.56 25.80
N GLY A 120 5.20 22.56 25.05
CA GLY A 120 4.79 22.43 23.66
C GLY A 120 3.36 21.95 23.44
N VAL A 121 2.58 21.74 24.50
CA VAL A 121 1.15 21.41 24.42
C VAL A 121 0.37 22.63 23.95
N ILE A 122 -0.57 22.44 23.02
CA ILE A 122 -1.46 23.49 22.54
C ILE A 122 -2.84 23.22 23.13
N ILE A 123 -3.36 24.23 23.85
CA ILE A 123 -4.66 24.18 24.52
C ILE A 123 -5.58 25.16 23.81
N THR A 124 -6.72 24.69 23.33
CA THR A 124 -7.79 25.55 22.79
C THR A 124 -9.04 25.40 23.65
N THR A 125 -9.53 26.50 24.23
CA THR A 125 -10.73 26.46 25.05
C THR A 125 -11.97 26.38 24.15
N MET A 126 -12.64 25.25 24.11
CA MET A 126 -13.89 25.05 23.36
C MET A 126 -15.09 25.72 24.07
N LYS A 127 -15.12 25.58 25.39
CA LYS A 127 -16.14 26.18 26.26
C LYS A 127 -15.53 26.51 27.61
N ALA A 128 -15.67 27.75 28.06
CA ALA A 128 -15.22 28.12 29.39
C ALA A 128 -16.06 27.45 30.48
N GLY A 129 -15.36 26.90 31.48
CA GLY A 129 -16.01 26.35 32.67
C GLY A 129 -16.61 27.49 33.53
N SER A 130 -17.73 27.20 34.21
CA SER A 130 -18.40 28.13 35.15
C SER A 130 -18.29 27.67 36.62
N GLY A 131 -17.63 26.56 36.89
CA GLY A 131 -17.43 26.03 38.24
C GLY A 131 -16.23 26.60 38.98
N ALA A 132 -16.12 26.30 40.27
CA ALA A 132 -14.98 26.67 41.07
C ALA A 132 -13.69 25.99 40.58
N THR A 133 -12.56 26.71 40.63
CA THR A 133 -11.25 26.13 40.30
C THR A 133 -10.89 25.03 41.30
N PRO A 134 -10.48 23.85 40.87
CA PRO A 134 -10.00 22.80 41.78
C PRO A 134 -8.80 23.31 42.60
N LYS A 135 -8.80 23.01 43.88
CA LYS A 135 -7.67 23.29 44.77
C LYS A 135 -6.82 22.04 44.87
N ALA A 136 -5.50 22.22 44.95
CA ALA A 136 -4.58 21.13 45.21
C ALA A 136 -4.78 20.56 46.62
#